data_a0b7e10a6fa9393c460a511844eb5559
#
_entry.id   a0b7e10a6fa9393c460a511844eb5559
#
_cell.length_a   1.000
_cell.length_b   1.000
_cell.length_c   1.000
_cell.angle_alpha   90.00
_cell.angle_beta   90.00
_cell.angle_gamma   90.00
#
_symmetry.space_group_name_H-M   'P 1'
#
loop_
_entity.id
_entity.type
_entity.pdbx_description
1 polymer ?
#
loop_
_entity_poly.entity_id
_entity_poly.type
_entity_poly.pdbx_seq_one_letter_code
_entity_poly.pdbx_strand_id
1 'polypeptide(L)'
;TAAMLSINSDEDEHVDNRTRSILAKQLHALLRASVAGSMRIMFPMIAEYDELCELIELYQSIKLKLKSEGVEPGDVKLGIMIETPAGVVMSKELAGLVDFFSIGTNDLTQYTEARNREMANHRNDELTPAVLRFINFTVQNARAAKVPVCICGELVHNVEYLPLFVALGLREFSVAPFYLNRMLDMMHSNQFIEIPDLDERIHALKTAKDIKNLNTYIRTLMVAEN
;
A
#
# COMPACT_ATOMS: atom_id res chain seq x y z
N THR A 1 -2.46 -16.30 -2.07
CA THR A 1 -3.92 -16.22 -2.12
C THR A 1 -4.34 -15.55 -0.83
N ALA A 2 -4.56 -14.23 -0.87
CA ALA A 2 -5.13 -13.50 0.24
C ALA A 2 -6.57 -14.00 0.44
N ALA A 3 -6.90 -14.48 1.64
CA ALA A 3 -8.27 -14.75 1.99
C ALA A 3 -8.96 -13.40 2.21
N MET A 4 -9.94 -13.07 1.36
CA MET A 4 -10.80 -11.92 1.56
C MET A 4 -11.59 -12.11 2.85
N LEU A 5 -11.38 -11.20 3.80
CA LEU A 5 -12.22 -11.02 4.97
C LEU A 5 -13.31 -10.01 4.59
N SER A 6 -14.49 -10.46 4.20
CA SER A 6 -15.68 -9.62 4.23
C SER A 6 -16.50 -10.01 5.46
N ILE A 7 -16.53 -9.13 6.43
CA ILE A 7 -17.40 -9.26 7.61
C ILE A 7 -18.71 -8.60 7.20
N ASN A 8 -19.75 -9.40 6.89
CA ASN A 8 -21.12 -8.93 6.80
C ASN A 8 -22.09 -9.99 7.28
N SER A 9 -22.78 -9.65 8.38
CA SER A 9 -24.10 -10.09 8.87
C SER A 9 -24.44 -11.56 9.02
N ASP A 10 -24.84 -11.91 10.19
CA ASP A 10 -25.73 -12.95 10.77
C ASP A 10 -25.76 -14.41 10.23
N GLU A 11 -25.34 -14.69 9.02
CA GLU A 11 -25.07 -16.05 8.52
C GLU A 11 -23.59 -16.46 8.61
N ASP A 12 -22.72 -15.55 9.05
CA ASP A 12 -21.28 -15.62 8.88
C ASP A 12 -20.46 -16.00 10.13
N GLU A 13 -21.09 -16.27 11.28
CA GLU A 13 -20.33 -16.62 12.51
C GLU A 13 -19.43 -17.87 12.31
N HIS A 14 -19.85 -18.81 11.48
CA HIS A 14 -19.06 -19.98 11.14
C HIS A 14 -17.93 -19.67 10.13
N VAL A 15 -18.15 -18.76 9.18
CA VAL A 15 -17.16 -18.33 8.19
C VAL A 15 -16.13 -17.45 8.88
N ASP A 16 -16.56 -16.52 9.73
CA ASP A 16 -15.70 -15.63 10.50
C ASP A 16 -14.77 -16.43 11.43
N ASN A 17 -15.29 -17.37 12.20
CA ASN A 17 -14.51 -18.24 13.06
C ASN A 17 -13.49 -19.10 12.28
N ARG A 18 -13.83 -19.58 11.09
CA ARG A 18 -12.92 -20.34 10.23
C ARG A 18 -11.81 -19.46 9.67
N THR A 19 -12.14 -18.28 9.19
CA THR A 19 -11.19 -17.31 8.63
C THR A 19 -10.24 -16.80 9.71
N ARG A 20 -10.76 -16.45 10.89
CA ARG A 20 -9.96 -16.06 12.06
C ARG A 20 -9.02 -17.19 12.50
N SER A 21 -9.47 -18.46 12.47
CA SER A 21 -8.63 -19.63 12.76
C SER A 21 -7.49 -19.80 11.75
N ILE A 22 -7.75 -19.58 10.45
CA ILE A 22 -6.71 -19.66 9.41
C ILE A 22 -5.70 -18.53 9.60
N LEU A 23 -6.14 -17.31 9.79
CA LEU A 23 -5.29 -16.16 10.04
C LEU A 23 -4.42 -16.36 11.29
N ALA A 24 -5.00 -16.87 12.37
CA ALA A 24 -4.27 -17.18 13.59
C ALA A 24 -3.13 -18.18 13.35
N LYS A 25 -3.37 -19.22 12.54
CA LYS A 25 -2.33 -20.20 12.16
C LYS A 25 -1.24 -19.55 11.30
N GLN A 26 -1.61 -18.67 10.36
CA GLN A 26 -0.65 -17.95 9.53
C GLN A 26 0.21 -17.01 10.38
N LEU A 27 -0.39 -16.22 11.26
CA LEU A 27 0.32 -15.32 12.17
C LEU A 27 1.26 -16.10 13.11
N HIS A 28 0.79 -17.22 13.64
CA HIS A 28 1.62 -18.09 14.48
C HIS A 28 2.86 -18.61 13.72
N ALA A 29 2.66 -19.06 12.47
CA ALA A 29 3.78 -19.54 11.63
C ALA A 29 4.77 -18.42 11.29
N LEU A 30 4.27 -17.23 10.92
CA LEU A 30 5.09 -16.06 10.60
C LEU A 30 5.88 -15.59 11.82
N LEU A 31 5.25 -15.50 12.98
CA LEU A 31 5.93 -15.12 14.22
C LEU A 31 7.00 -16.14 14.64
N ARG A 32 6.80 -17.43 14.42
CA ARG A 32 7.84 -18.43 14.61
C ARG A 32 9.00 -18.25 13.62
N ALA A 33 8.70 -17.97 12.35
CA ALA A 33 9.72 -17.73 11.34
C ALA A 33 10.55 -16.47 11.62
N SER A 34 9.96 -15.46 12.28
CA SER A 34 10.64 -14.20 12.59
C SER A 34 11.83 -14.35 13.56
N VAL A 35 11.97 -15.49 14.23
CA VAL A 35 13.16 -15.81 15.03
C VAL A 35 14.44 -15.83 14.17
N ALA A 36 14.32 -16.14 12.88
CA ALA A 36 15.45 -16.18 11.94
C ALA A 36 15.89 -14.81 11.41
N GLY A 37 15.12 -13.74 11.64
CA GLY A 37 15.45 -12.40 11.17
C GLY A 37 14.28 -11.42 11.24
N SER A 38 14.53 -10.15 10.89
CA SER A 38 13.50 -9.11 10.84
C SER A 38 12.45 -9.44 9.78
N MET A 39 11.18 -9.16 10.11
CA MET A 39 10.04 -9.46 9.26
C MET A 39 9.06 -8.28 9.23
N ARG A 40 8.41 -8.10 8.09
CA ARG A 40 7.23 -7.22 7.95
C ARG A 40 6.00 -8.08 7.68
N ILE A 41 4.96 -7.90 8.47
CA ILE A 41 3.64 -8.53 8.27
C ILE A 41 2.66 -7.43 7.90
N MET A 42 1.85 -7.66 6.88
CA MET A 42 0.91 -6.67 6.36
C MET A 42 -0.49 -7.27 6.26
N PHE A 43 -1.48 -6.59 6.82
CA PHE A 43 -2.88 -6.93 6.69
C PHE A 43 -3.47 -6.28 5.44
N PRO A 44 -4.09 -7.06 4.53
CA PRO A 44 -4.74 -6.53 3.34
C PRO A 44 -6.16 -6.06 3.64
N MET A 45 -6.77 -5.33 2.72
CA MET A 45 -8.20 -5.00 2.65
C MET A 45 -8.78 -4.24 3.85
N ILE A 46 -7.96 -3.55 4.62
CA ILE A 46 -8.43 -2.79 5.78
C ILE A 46 -9.30 -1.61 5.33
N ALA A 47 -10.50 -1.53 5.90
CA ALA A 47 -11.47 -0.48 5.63
C ALA A 47 -11.87 0.28 6.90
N GLU A 48 -11.83 -0.35 8.07
CA GLU A 48 -12.31 0.17 9.33
C GLU A 48 -11.23 0.17 10.42
N TYR A 49 -11.35 1.12 11.35
CA TYR A 49 -10.43 1.25 12.48
C TYR A 49 -10.54 0.08 13.44
N ASP A 50 -11.76 -0.31 13.78
CA ASP A 50 -12.04 -1.37 14.75
C ASP A 50 -11.59 -2.73 14.21
N GLU A 51 -11.78 -2.99 12.92
CA GLU A 51 -11.24 -4.17 12.23
C GLU A 51 -9.73 -4.31 12.44
N LEU A 52 -8.99 -3.21 12.25
CA LEU A 52 -7.54 -3.23 12.46
C LEU A 52 -7.18 -3.45 13.93
N CYS A 53 -7.92 -2.86 14.88
CA CYS A 53 -7.71 -3.10 16.29
C CYS A 53 -7.86 -4.59 16.66
N GLU A 54 -8.92 -5.26 16.16
CA GLU A 54 -9.12 -6.70 16.39
C GLU A 54 -7.98 -7.56 15.82
N LEU A 55 -7.48 -7.22 14.63
CA LEU A 55 -6.34 -7.91 14.02
C LEU A 55 -5.05 -7.74 14.83
N ILE A 56 -4.82 -6.54 15.37
CA ILE A 56 -3.68 -6.26 16.25
C ILE A 56 -3.81 -7.03 17.57
N GLU A 57 -5.00 -7.10 18.15
CA GLU A 57 -5.26 -7.90 19.36
C GLU A 57 -4.97 -9.39 19.11
N LEU A 58 -5.46 -9.92 17.99
CA LEU A 58 -5.18 -11.31 17.60
C LEU A 58 -3.66 -11.55 17.47
N TYR A 59 -2.95 -10.66 16.78
CA TYR A 59 -1.49 -10.72 16.64
C TYR A 59 -0.80 -10.72 18.02
N GLN A 60 -1.17 -9.83 18.92
CA GLN A 60 -0.59 -9.73 20.25
C GLN A 60 -0.87 -10.99 21.08
N SER A 61 -2.09 -11.53 21.01
CA SER A 61 -2.44 -12.76 21.71
C SER A 61 -1.58 -13.96 21.29
N ILE A 62 -1.34 -14.07 19.98
CA ILE A 62 -0.48 -15.14 19.41
C ILE A 62 0.97 -14.94 19.82
N LYS A 63 1.45 -13.70 19.81
CA LYS A 63 2.81 -13.35 20.25
C LYS A 63 3.04 -13.74 21.71
N LEU A 64 2.07 -13.44 22.60
CA LEU A 64 2.11 -13.82 24.00
C LEU A 64 2.08 -15.34 24.17
N LYS A 65 1.25 -16.05 23.42
CA LYS A 65 1.18 -17.51 23.44
C LYS A 65 2.54 -18.14 23.07
N LEU A 66 3.17 -17.68 22.00
CA LEU A 66 4.49 -18.18 21.59
C LEU A 66 5.54 -17.95 22.66
N LYS A 67 5.55 -16.79 23.32
CA LYS A 67 6.45 -16.52 24.46
C LYS A 67 6.22 -17.51 25.61
N SER A 68 4.97 -17.84 25.92
CA SER A 68 4.67 -18.84 26.94
C SER A 68 5.10 -20.26 26.57
N GLU A 69 5.23 -20.53 25.27
CA GLU A 69 5.77 -21.80 24.72
C GLU A 69 7.31 -21.81 24.62
N GLY A 70 7.98 -20.75 25.10
CA GLY A 70 9.45 -20.61 25.05
C GLY A 70 9.99 -20.14 23.69
N VAL A 71 9.14 -19.67 22.80
CA VAL A 71 9.54 -19.07 21.52
C VAL A 71 9.49 -17.56 21.62
N GLU A 72 10.64 -16.88 21.50
CA GLU A 72 10.72 -15.42 21.48
C GLU A 72 10.69 -14.94 20.03
N PRO A 73 9.57 -14.33 19.53
CA PRO A 73 9.50 -13.80 18.18
C PRO A 73 10.53 -12.69 17.96
N GLY A 74 11.05 -12.61 16.74
CA GLY A 74 12.00 -11.56 16.33
C GLY A 74 11.37 -10.18 16.19
N ASP A 75 12.13 -9.25 15.60
CA ASP A 75 11.62 -7.91 15.28
C ASP A 75 10.64 -7.98 14.10
N VAL A 76 9.36 -7.85 14.41
CA VAL A 76 8.26 -7.86 13.43
C VAL A 76 7.62 -6.50 13.38
N LYS A 77 7.61 -5.91 12.19
CA LYS A 77 6.89 -4.68 11.90
C LYS A 77 5.51 -5.02 11.34
N LEU A 78 4.47 -4.40 11.89
CA LEU A 78 3.10 -4.53 11.41
C LEU A 78 2.75 -3.40 10.47
N GLY A 79 2.13 -3.72 9.35
CA GLY A 79 1.62 -2.76 8.39
C GLY A 79 0.26 -3.14 7.86
N ILE A 80 -0.31 -2.25 7.07
CA ILE A 80 -1.55 -2.50 6.33
C ILE A 80 -1.40 -2.15 4.87
N MET A 81 -2.21 -2.80 4.03
CA MET A 81 -2.37 -2.39 2.64
C MET A 81 -3.49 -1.36 2.54
N ILE A 82 -3.15 -0.19 2.02
CA ILE A 82 -4.11 0.86 1.67
C ILE A 82 -4.54 0.60 0.23
N GLU A 83 -5.66 -0.07 0.08
CA GLU A 83 -6.15 -0.53 -1.22
C GLU A 83 -7.67 -0.39 -1.37
N THR A 84 -8.33 0.15 -0.34
CA THR A 84 -9.74 0.50 -0.37
C THR A 84 -9.92 2.02 -0.26
N PRO A 85 -10.94 2.64 -0.90
CA PRO A 85 -11.26 4.06 -0.69
C PRO A 85 -11.49 4.40 0.79
N ALA A 86 -12.12 3.51 1.56
CA ALA A 86 -12.31 3.68 2.99
C ALA A 86 -10.98 3.75 3.75
N GLY A 87 -10.05 2.81 3.48
CA GLY A 87 -8.71 2.80 4.05
C GLY A 87 -7.91 4.06 3.71
N VAL A 88 -8.07 4.61 2.50
CA VAL A 88 -7.47 5.90 2.12
C VAL A 88 -8.01 7.02 3.01
N VAL A 89 -9.33 7.15 3.14
CA VAL A 89 -9.97 8.21 3.93
C VAL A 89 -9.55 8.11 5.40
N MET A 90 -9.45 6.90 5.94
CA MET A 90 -9.07 6.61 7.33
C MET A 90 -7.55 6.53 7.54
N SER A 91 -6.73 6.77 6.52
CA SER A 91 -5.27 6.55 6.58
C SER A 91 -4.56 7.37 7.67
N LYS A 92 -5.11 8.52 8.05
CA LYS A 92 -4.59 9.34 9.15
C LYS A 92 -4.72 8.65 10.50
N GLU A 93 -5.90 8.12 10.79
CA GLU A 93 -6.23 7.41 12.03
C GLU A 93 -5.51 6.06 12.09
N LEU A 94 -5.51 5.32 10.98
CA LEU A 94 -4.86 4.02 10.85
C LEU A 94 -3.33 4.11 11.00
N ALA A 95 -2.72 5.22 10.60
CA ALA A 95 -1.28 5.44 10.73
C ALA A 95 -0.78 5.39 12.19
N GLY A 96 -1.65 5.69 13.15
CA GLY A 96 -1.31 5.60 14.58
C GLY A 96 -1.19 4.17 15.12
N LEU A 97 -1.62 3.17 14.36
CA LEU A 97 -1.72 1.78 14.80
C LEU A 97 -0.65 0.85 14.19
N VAL A 98 0.08 1.32 13.17
CA VAL A 98 0.96 0.45 12.37
C VAL A 98 2.34 1.07 12.15
N ASP A 99 3.30 0.21 11.78
CA ASP A 99 4.68 0.60 11.51
C ASP A 99 4.91 1.06 10.06
N PHE A 100 4.06 0.66 9.10
CA PHE A 100 4.19 1.03 7.69
C PHE A 100 2.88 0.86 6.91
N PHE A 101 2.79 1.56 5.78
CA PHE A 101 1.75 1.36 4.78
C PHE A 101 2.32 0.73 3.50
N SER A 102 1.48 -0.03 2.80
CA SER A 102 1.69 -0.41 1.41
C SER A 102 0.47 -0.02 0.58
N ILE A 103 0.64 0.78 -0.46
CA ILE A 103 -0.46 1.16 -1.34
C ILE A 103 -0.63 0.06 -2.40
N GLY A 104 -1.76 -0.65 -2.36
CA GLY A 104 -2.14 -1.69 -3.31
C GLY A 104 -2.89 -1.08 -4.50
N THR A 105 -2.17 -0.72 -5.57
CA THR A 105 -2.76 0.07 -6.67
C THR A 105 -3.81 -0.68 -7.48
N ASN A 106 -3.78 -2.00 -7.51
CA ASN A 106 -4.73 -2.79 -8.30
C ASN A 106 -6.14 -2.71 -7.72
N ASP A 107 -6.27 -3.06 -6.44
CA ASP A 107 -7.56 -3.05 -5.75
C ASP A 107 -8.02 -1.62 -5.48
N LEU A 108 -7.11 -0.71 -5.16
CA LEU A 108 -7.43 0.71 -5.05
C LEU A 108 -8.05 1.26 -6.33
N THR A 109 -7.50 0.94 -7.50
CA THR A 109 -8.07 1.35 -8.79
C THR A 109 -9.42 0.71 -9.02
N GLN A 110 -9.53 -0.60 -8.79
CA GLN A 110 -10.78 -1.36 -8.96
C GLN A 110 -11.92 -0.76 -8.15
N TYR A 111 -11.72 -0.52 -6.87
CA TYR A 111 -12.77 0.00 -5.99
C TYR A 111 -13.05 1.49 -6.20
N THR A 112 -12.03 2.29 -6.51
CA THR A 112 -12.20 3.71 -6.78
C THR A 112 -13.01 3.95 -8.05
N GLU A 113 -12.78 3.13 -9.08
CA GLU A 113 -13.42 3.29 -10.39
C GLU A 113 -14.64 2.40 -10.58
N ALA A 114 -14.97 1.56 -9.58
CA ALA A 114 -16.05 0.57 -9.66
C ALA A 114 -15.94 -0.33 -10.90
N ARG A 115 -14.72 -0.73 -11.25
CA ARG A 115 -14.43 -1.52 -12.46
C ARG A 115 -14.02 -2.93 -12.10
N ASN A 116 -14.53 -3.92 -12.84
CA ASN A 116 -14.09 -5.30 -12.66
C ASN A 116 -12.72 -5.51 -13.34
N ARG A 117 -11.73 -5.94 -12.55
CA ARG A 117 -10.36 -6.23 -12.98
C ARG A 117 -10.26 -7.32 -14.07
N GLU A 118 -11.23 -8.24 -14.12
CA GLU A 118 -11.23 -9.37 -15.06
C GLU A 118 -11.77 -9.03 -16.45
N MET A 119 -12.33 -7.83 -16.65
CA MET A 119 -12.83 -7.43 -17.95
C MET A 119 -11.69 -7.08 -18.92
N ALA A 120 -11.63 -7.80 -20.04
CA ALA A 120 -10.54 -7.77 -21.05
C ALA A 120 -10.22 -6.39 -21.69
N ASN A 121 -11.00 -5.35 -21.42
CA ASN A 121 -10.82 -4.00 -21.98
C ASN A 121 -10.25 -2.99 -20.97
N HIS A 122 -9.77 -3.42 -19.80
CA HIS A 122 -9.27 -2.51 -18.78
C HIS A 122 -7.76 -2.34 -18.89
N ARG A 123 -7.34 -1.08 -19.03
CA ARG A 123 -5.97 -0.65 -18.85
C ARG A 123 -5.71 -0.49 -17.35
N ASN A 124 -5.37 -1.60 -16.66
CA ASN A 124 -4.99 -1.58 -15.25
C ASN A 124 -3.67 -0.80 -15.02
N ASP A 125 -2.97 -0.48 -16.10
CA ASP A 125 -1.71 0.26 -16.12
C ASP A 125 -1.88 1.78 -16.33
N GLU A 126 -3.11 2.28 -16.43
CA GLU A 126 -3.38 3.71 -16.61
C GLU A 126 -3.78 4.37 -15.28
N LEU A 127 -2.94 5.29 -14.82
CA LEU A 127 -3.19 6.09 -13.63
C LEU A 127 -4.26 7.16 -13.92
N THR A 128 -5.31 7.18 -13.11
CA THR A 128 -6.38 8.18 -13.21
C THR A 128 -6.25 9.27 -12.14
N PRO A 129 -6.86 10.46 -12.35
CA PRO A 129 -6.80 11.53 -11.35
C PRO A 129 -7.39 11.15 -9.99
N ALA A 130 -8.41 10.30 -9.94
CA ALA A 130 -9.02 9.86 -8.70
C ALA A 130 -8.05 8.98 -7.89
N VAL A 131 -7.45 7.99 -8.54
CA VAL A 131 -6.47 7.09 -7.92
C VAL A 131 -5.21 7.87 -7.50
N LEU A 132 -4.72 8.79 -8.34
CA LEU A 132 -3.56 9.62 -7.99
C LEU A 132 -3.83 10.50 -6.75
N ARG A 133 -5.02 11.07 -6.63
CA ARG A 133 -5.41 11.85 -5.43
C ARG A 133 -5.46 10.99 -4.19
N PHE A 134 -5.94 9.75 -4.29
CA PHE A 134 -5.94 8.82 -3.18
C PHE A 134 -4.52 8.40 -2.75
N ILE A 135 -3.64 8.15 -3.72
CA ILE A 135 -2.22 7.89 -3.44
C ILE A 135 -1.60 9.10 -2.73
N ASN A 136 -1.79 10.30 -3.28
CA ASN A 136 -1.26 11.54 -2.69
C ASN A 136 -1.78 11.77 -1.27
N PHE A 137 -3.08 11.64 -1.04
CA PHE A 137 -3.70 11.80 0.27
C PHE A 137 -3.14 10.81 1.30
N THR A 138 -2.98 9.54 0.91
CA THR A 138 -2.37 8.51 1.77
C THR A 138 -0.92 8.86 2.13
N VAL A 139 -0.13 9.28 1.14
CA VAL A 139 1.28 9.65 1.37
C VAL A 139 1.40 10.85 2.29
N GLN A 140 0.54 11.87 2.14
CA GLN A 140 0.53 13.03 3.02
C GLN A 140 0.19 12.66 4.47
N ASN A 141 -0.83 11.84 4.70
CA ASN A 141 -1.21 11.38 6.03
C ASN A 141 -0.10 10.54 6.68
N ALA A 142 0.47 9.62 5.94
CA ALA A 142 1.57 8.79 6.40
C ALA A 142 2.82 9.63 6.74
N ARG A 143 3.16 10.62 5.89
CA ARG A 143 4.26 11.56 6.13
C ARG A 143 4.05 12.37 7.42
N ALA A 144 2.84 12.87 7.64
CA ALA A 144 2.49 13.59 8.86
C ALA A 144 2.63 12.72 10.12
N ALA A 145 2.29 11.44 10.01
CA ALA A 145 2.44 10.44 11.08
C ALA A 145 3.85 9.82 11.16
N LYS A 146 4.76 10.13 10.23
CA LYS A 146 6.10 9.54 10.09
C LYS A 146 6.06 8.02 9.85
N VAL A 147 5.04 7.54 9.18
CA VAL A 147 4.87 6.15 8.78
C VAL A 147 5.44 5.96 7.37
N PRO A 148 6.41 5.06 7.14
CA PRO A 148 6.93 4.78 5.80
C PRO A 148 5.86 4.16 4.90
N VAL A 149 5.92 4.51 3.62
CA VAL A 149 4.96 4.05 2.61
C VAL A 149 5.68 3.36 1.47
N CYS A 150 5.29 2.12 1.22
CA CYS A 150 5.60 1.37 0.00
C CYS A 150 4.43 1.46 -0.99
N ILE A 151 4.70 1.35 -2.28
CA ILE A 151 3.68 1.21 -3.31
C ILE A 151 3.92 -0.06 -4.12
N CYS A 152 2.84 -0.78 -4.45
CA CYS A 152 2.88 -2.02 -5.22
C CYS A 152 1.72 -2.06 -6.24
N GLY A 153 1.70 -3.11 -7.07
CA GLY A 153 0.68 -3.33 -8.09
C GLY A 153 1.12 -2.94 -9.51
N GLU A 154 0.21 -3.05 -10.46
CA GLU A 154 0.52 -2.93 -11.88
C GLU A 154 0.91 -1.50 -12.29
N LEU A 155 0.36 -0.48 -11.66
CA LEU A 155 0.75 0.92 -11.93
C LEU A 155 2.25 1.17 -11.69
N VAL A 156 2.87 0.44 -10.74
CA VAL A 156 4.30 0.59 -10.44
C VAL A 156 5.18 -0.03 -11.52
N HIS A 157 4.66 -1.00 -12.29
CA HIS A 157 5.38 -1.59 -13.41
C HIS A 157 5.56 -0.60 -14.57
N ASN A 158 4.71 0.42 -14.66
CA ASN A 158 4.87 1.49 -15.62
C ASN A 158 5.87 2.53 -15.09
N VAL A 159 7.14 2.33 -15.43
CA VAL A 159 8.25 3.21 -15.00
C VAL A 159 8.06 4.68 -15.40
N GLU A 160 7.14 4.94 -16.36
CA GLU A 160 6.81 6.31 -16.74
C GLU A 160 6.25 7.13 -15.57
N TYR A 161 5.55 6.49 -14.61
CA TYR A 161 5.00 7.16 -13.42
C TYR A 161 6.01 7.29 -12.26
N LEU A 162 7.18 6.64 -12.35
CA LEU A 162 8.16 6.66 -11.26
C LEU A 162 8.56 8.08 -10.83
N PRO A 163 8.86 9.03 -11.75
CA PRO A 163 9.18 10.41 -11.38
C PRO A 163 8.06 11.07 -10.56
N LEU A 164 6.81 10.86 -10.95
CA LEU A 164 5.66 11.39 -10.24
C LEU A 164 5.53 10.75 -8.84
N PHE A 165 5.66 9.44 -8.73
CA PHE A 165 5.57 8.75 -7.43
C PHE A 165 6.68 9.20 -6.47
N VAL A 166 7.89 9.41 -6.99
CA VAL A 166 8.99 9.93 -6.17
C VAL A 166 8.77 11.38 -5.79
N ALA A 167 8.23 12.21 -6.69
CA ALA A 167 7.86 13.60 -6.36
C ALA A 167 6.80 13.68 -5.27
N LEU A 168 5.88 12.69 -5.19
CA LEU A 168 4.92 12.55 -4.09
C LEU A 168 5.59 12.22 -2.75
N GLY A 169 6.82 11.74 -2.75
CA GLY A 169 7.56 11.34 -1.54
C GLY A 169 7.67 9.83 -1.35
N LEU A 170 7.19 9.01 -2.29
CA LEU A 170 7.38 7.56 -2.23
C LEU A 170 8.86 7.19 -2.43
N ARG A 171 9.35 6.23 -1.65
CA ARG A 171 10.74 5.77 -1.66
C ARG A 171 10.89 4.25 -1.67
N GLU A 172 9.84 3.52 -1.38
CA GLU A 172 9.81 2.05 -1.40
C GLU A 172 8.83 1.58 -2.49
N PHE A 173 9.32 0.75 -3.41
CA PHE A 173 8.57 0.25 -4.57
C PHE A 173 8.66 -1.27 -4.61
N SER A 174 7.51 -1.95 -4.62
CA SER A 174 7.45 -3.40 -4.79
C SER A 174 7.07 -3.73 -6.22
N VAL A 175 7.99 -4.35 -6.94
CA VAL A 175 7.84 -4.69 -8.36
C VAL A 175 8.18 -6.14 -8.62
N ALA A 176 7.60 -6.72 -9.67
CA ALA A 176 8.03 -8.03 -10.13
C ALA A 176 9.49 -7.99 -10.64
N PRO A 177 10.28 -9.07 -10.44
CA PRO A 177 11.70 -9.10 -10.81
C PRO A 177 12.00 -8.67 -12.24
N PHE A 178 11.09 -8.92 -13.16
CA PHE A 178 11.22 -8.54 -14.58
C PHE A 178 11.35 -7.01 -14.78
N TYR A 179 10.74 -6.19 -13.91
CA TYR A 179 10.77 -4.72 -14.03
C TYR A 179 11.90 -4.07 -13.23
N LEU A 180 12.62 -4.83 -12.39
CA LEU A 180 13.58 -4.29 -11.43
C LEU A 180 14.71 -3.50 -12.11
N ASN A 181 15.36 -4.06 -13.14
CA ASN A 181 16.48 -3.39 -13.81
C ASN A 181 16.05 -2.06 -14.43
N ARG A 182 14.90 -2.05 -15.14
CA ARG A 182 14.38 -0.84 -15.76
C ARG A 182 14.04 0.24 -14.73
N MET A 183 13.55 -0.17 -13.55
CA MET A 183 13.27 0.76 -12.46
C MET A 183 14.56 1.33 -11.87
N LEU A 184 15.58 0.49 -11.63
CA LEU A 184 16.87 0.93 -11.13
C LEU A 184 17.57 1.90 -12.10
N ASP A 185 17.54 1.62 -13.39
CA ASP A 185 18.10 2.50 -14.43
C ASP A 185 17.42 3.89 -14.38
N MET A 186 16.10 3.92 -14.23
CA MET A 186 15.35 5.16 -14.12
C MET A 186 15.69 5.91 -12.82
N MET A 187 15.87 5.21 -11.71
CA MET A 187 16.24 5.81 -10.42
C MET A 187 17.65 6.37 -10.43
N HIS A 188 18.61 5.69 -11.04
CA HIS A 188 19.99 6.14 -11.14
C HIS A 188 20.18 7.32 -12.10
N SER A 189 19.35 7.41 -13.12
CA SER A 189 19.45 8.43 -14.17
C SER A 189 18.78 9.75 -13.82
N ASN A 190 18.11 9.85 -12.68
CA ASN A 190 17.34 11.02 -12.33
C ASN A 190 17.64 11.49 -10.90
N GLN A 191 17.85 12.80 -10.74
CA GLN A 191 17.83 13.45 -9.43
C GLN A 191 16.39 13.73 -9.03
N PHE A 192 16.07 13.44 -7.77
CA PHE A 192 14.74 13.65 -7.24
C PHE A 192 14.65 15.05 -6.63
N ILE A 193 13.74 15.85 -7.16
CA ILE A 193 13.50 17.21 -6.74
C ILE A 193 12.13 17.34 -6.06
N GLU A 194 12.03 18.26 -5.11
CA GLU A 194 10.73 18.68 -4.59
C GLU A 194 10.03 19.54 -5.64
N ILE A 195 8.77 19.23 -5.92
CA ILE A 195 7.96 20.00 -6.86
C ILE A 195 7.10 20.97 -6.04
N PRO A 196 7.30 22.28 -6.16
CA PRO A 196 6.43 23.25 -5.51
C PRO A 196 4.97 23.09 -5.98
N ASP A 197 4.03 23.24 -5.05
CA ASP A 197 2.58 23.21 -5.32
C ASP A 197 2.09 21.90 -5.97
N LEU A 198 2.82 20.78 -5.76
CA LEU A 198 2.47 19.49 -6.36
C LEU A 198 1.05 19.05 -5.99
N ASP A 199 0.65 19.27 -4.75
CA ASP A 199 -0.70 18.94 -4.28
C ASP A 199 -1.79 19.71 -5.04
N GLU A 200 -1.63 21.02 -5.19
CA GLU A 200 -2.55 21.87 -5.95
C GLU A 200 -2.62 21.43 -7.42
N ARG A 201 -1.47 21.12 -8.01
CA ARG A 201 -1.39 20.60 -9.38
C ARG A 201 -2.14 19.28 -9.54
N ILE A 202 -2.00 18.35 -8.60
CA ILE A 202 -2.73 17.06 -8.60
C ILE A 202 -4.24 17.30 -8.50
N HIS A 203 -4.68 18.23 -7.64
CA HIS A 203 -6.09 18.56 -7.52
C HIS A 203 -6.68 19.23 -8.76
N ALA A 204 -5.88 19.90 -9.57
CA ALA A 204 -6.30 20.50 -10.82
C ALA A 204 -6.46 19.51 -12.00
N LEU A 205 -5.89 18.29 -11.90
CA LEU A 205 -5.95 17.30 -12.98
C LEU A 205 -7.38 16.77 -13.18
N LYS A 206 -7.77 16.60 -14.44
CA LYS A 206 -9.11 16.13 -14.83
C LYS A 206 -9.06 14.84 -15.64
N THR A 207 -7.97 14.59 -16.33
CA THR A 207 -7.82 13.46 -17.26
C THR A 207 -6.49 12.74 -17.08
N ALA A 208 -6.39 11.50 -17.57
CA ALA A 208 -5.11 10.77 -17.63
C ALA A 208 -4.07 11.50 -18.50
N LYS A 209 -4.51 12.26 -19.51
CA LYS A 209 -3.62 13.12 -20.32
C LYS A 209 -2.98 14.21 -19.48
N ASP A 210 -3.70 14.81 -18.56
CA ASP A 210 -3.17 15.84 -17.66
C ASP A 210 -2.09 15.24 -16.75
N ILE A 211 -2.27 13.99 -16.28
CA ILE A 211 -1.24 13.26 -15.52
C ILE A 211 0.02 13.07 -16.36
N LYS A 212 -0.11 12.64 -17.61
CA LYS A 212 1.04 12.47 -18.51
C LYS A 212 1.77 13.80 -18.74
N ASN A 213 1.03 14.91 -18.87
CA ASN A 213 1.63 16.23 -19.01
C ASN A 213 2.39 16.65 -17.73
N LEU A 214 1.78 16.45 -16.55
CA LEU A 214 2.44 16.72 -15.27
C LEU A 214 3.70 15.88 -15.11
N ASN A 215 3.62 14.60 -15.42
CA ASN A 215 4.78 13.70 -15.33
C ASN A 215 5.90 14.12 -16.30
N THR A 216 5.56 14.54 -17.52
CA THR A 216 6.54 15.10 -18.47
C THR A 216 7.19 16.37 -17.92
N TYR A 217 6.41 17.28 -17.33
CA TYR A 217 6.93 18.47 -16.66
C TYR A 217 7.92 18.11 -15.54
N ILE A 218 7.56 17.18 -14.66
CA ILE A 218 8.43 16.71 -13.58
C ILE A 218 9.76 16.18 -14.15
N ARG A 219 9.71 15.39 -15.22
CA ARG A 219 10.91 14.86 -15.89
C ARG A 219 11.81 15.97 -16.45
N THR A 220 11.25 17.02 -17.04
CA THR A 220 12.06 18.13 -17.54
C THR A 220 12.81 18.84 -16.43
N LEU A 221 12.23 18.96 -15.25
CA LEU A 221 12.90 19.54 -14.09
C LEU A 221 14.03 18.64 -13.57
N MET A 222 13.84 17.32 -13.57
CA MET A 222 14.86 16.37 -13.13
C MET A 222 16.11 16.35 -14.05
N VAL A 223 15.96 16.65 -15.34
CA VAL A 223 17.05 16.68 -16.32
C VAL A 223 17.77 18.02 -16.32
N ALA A 224 17.12 19.12 -15.94
CA ALA A 224 17.67 20.48 -16.02
C ALA A 224 18.74 20.78 -14.95
N GLU A 225 18.88 19.95 -13.92
CA GLU A 225 19.87 20.13 -12.84
C GLU A 225 21.16 19.29 -13.04
N ASN A 226 21.30 18.62 -14.20
CA ASN A 226 22.53 17.94 -14.63
C ASN A 226 23.29 18.79 -15.66
#